data_52133917f9ecfd669df9239efda3cb0a
#
_entry.id   52133917f9ecfd669df9239efda3cb0a
#
_cell.length_a   1.000
_cell.length_b   1.000
_cell.length_c   1.000
_cell.angle_alpha   90.00
_cell.angle_beta   90.00
_cell.angle_gamma   90.00
#
_symmetry.space_group_name_H-M   'P 1'
#
loop_
_entity.id
_entity.type
_entity.pdbx_description
1 polymer ?
#
loop_
_entity_poly.entity_id
_entity_poly.type
_entity_poly.pdbx_seq_one_letter_code
_entity_poly.pdbx_strand_id
1 'polypeptide(L)'
;MNKWSDAAKYLEEYSPADDEMISPAAVAALGDAYAHLNQLDKAVDSFKKAASMADKQSEEGANLSLSATFLIKAGEILESQNKKDEALQLYQDIKKKYVNAPAAMEIDKYIERATK
;
A
#
# COMPACT_ATOMS: atom_id res chain seq x y z
N MET A 1 -18.90 -11.83 -15.36
CA MET A 1 -17.60 -11.27 -15.72
C MET A 1 -16.91 -10.69 -14.49
N ASN A 2 -15.67 -11.07 -14.24
CA ASN A 2 -14.98 -10.60 -13.05
C ASN A 2 -14.29 -9.27 -13.34
N LYS A 3 -14.90 -8.19 -12.89
CA LYS A 3 -14.43 -6.83 -13.08
C LYS A 3 -13.00 -6.63 -12.54
N TRP A 4 -12.69 -7.24 -11.39
CA TRP A 4 -11.38 -7.09 -10.76
C TRP A 4 -10.29 -7.86 -11.51
N SER A 5 -10.63 -9.02 -12.08
CA SER A 5 -9.71 -9.78 -12.89
C SER A 5 -9.33 -9.00 -14.16
N ASP A 6 -10.33 -8.41 -14.82
CA ASP A 6 -10.09 -7.60 -16.02
C ASP A 6 -9.25 -6.37 -15.68
N ALA A 7 -9.53 -5.72 -14.56
CA ALA A 7 -8.77 -4.54 -14.11
C ALA A 7 -7.31 -4.92 -13.82
N ALA A 8 -7.08 -6.03 -13.13
CA ALA A 8 -5.73 -6.47 -12.82
C ALA A 8 -4.94 -6.78 -14.08
N LYS A 9 -5.56 -7.48 -15.02
CA LYS A 9 -4.93 -7.82 -16.28
C LYS A 9 -4.55 -6.58 -17.08
N TYR A 10 -5.46 -5.62 -17.16
CA TYR A 10 -5.24 -4.37 -17.87
C TYR A 10 -4.05 -3.62 -17.25
N LEU A 11 -4.05 -3.49 -15.93
CA LEU A 11 -3.00 -2.75 -15.22
C LEU A 11 -1.64 -3.46 -15.32
N GLU A 12 -1.64 -4.79 -15.30
CA GLU A 12 -0.40 -5.55 -15.46
C GLU A 12 0.23 -5.32 -16.84
N GLU A 13 -0.60 -5.22 -17.88
CA GLU A 13 -0.11 -4.97 -19.25
C GLU A 13 0.52 -3.59 -19.38
N TYR A 14 0.01 -2.63 -18.64
CA TYR A 14 0.51 -1.25 -18.70
C TYR A 14 1.48 -0.92 -17.56
N SER A 15 1.94 -1.92 -16.83
CA SER A 15 2.79 -1.72 -15.68
C SER A 15 4.04 -2.58 -15.75
N PRO A 16 4.88 -2.47 -16.79
CA PRO A 16 6.15 -3.15 -16.75
C PRO A 16 6.98 -2.60 -15.57
N ALA A 17 7.78 -3.45 -14.97
CA ALA A 17 8.43 -3.17 -13.70
C ALA A 17 9.24 -1.86 -13.68
N ASP A 18 9.69 -1.39 -14.84
CA ASP A 18 10.57 -0.24 -14.93
C ASP A 18 9.93 0.96 -15.62
N ASP A 19 8.61 0.96 -15.81
CA ASP A 19 7.94 2.03 -16.51
C ASP A 19 7.67 3.21 -15.57
N GLU A 20 8.41 4.29 -15.76
CA GLU A 20 8.27 5.51 -14.96
C GLU A 20 7.00 6.28 -15.27
N MET A 21 6.30 5.93 -16.34
CA MET A 21 5.08 6.63 -16.74
C MET A 21 3.85 6.19 -15.94
N ILE A 22 3.99 5.14 -15.11
CA ILE A 22 2.88 4.66 -14.32
C ILE A 22 2.83 5.39 -12.99
N SER A 23 1.67 5.89 -12.64
CA SER A 23 1.48 6.62 -11.39
C SER A 23 1.39 5.66 -10.19
N PRO A 24 1.76 6.15 -8.99
CA PRO A 24 1.52 5.38 -7.77
C PRO A 24 0.06 4.98 -7.60
N ALA A 25 -0.87 5.84 -8.01
CA ALA A 25 -2.29 5.54 -7.93
C ALA A 25 -2.67 4.33 -8.80
N ALA A 26 -2.06 4.19 -9.98
CA ALA A 26 -2.32 3.04 -10.84
C ALA A 26 -1.81 1.74 -10.21
N VAL A 27 -0.63 1.79 -9.59
CA VAL A 27 -0.08 0.61 -8.90
C VAL A 27 -0.94 0.27 -7.68
N ALA A 28 -1.43 1.27 -6.96
CA ALA A 28 -2.34 1.04 -5.84
C ALA A 28 -3.67 0.44 -6.32
N ALA A 29 -4.18 0.88 -7.48
CA ALA A 29 -5.38 0.30 -8.06
C ALA A 29 -5.17 -1.18 -8.39
N LEU A 30 -3.99 -1.53 -8.88
CA LEU A 30 -3.63 -2.94 -9.10
C LEU A 30 -3.64 -3.71 -7.78
N GLY A 31 -3.12 -3.11 -6.70
CA GLY A 31 -3.18 -3.70 -5.38
C GLY A 31 -4.61 -3.97 -4.92
N ASP A 32 -5.51 -3.01 -5.13
CA ASP A 32 -6.93 -3.20 -4.81
C ASP A 32 -7.54 -4.36 -5.61
N ALA A 33 -7.21 -4.45 -6.90
CA ALA A 33 -7.71 -5.53 -7.73
C ALA A 33 -7.22 -6.89 -7.24
N TYR A 34 -5.95 -7.00 -6.89
CA TYR A 34 -5.40 -8.23 -6.32
C TYR A 34 -6.09 -8.60 -5.01
N ALA A 35 -6.36 -7.60 -4.15
CA ALA A 35 -7.04 -7.85 -2.88
C ALA A 35 -8.45 -8.42 -3.11
N HIS A 36 -9.17 -7.86 -4.07
CA HIS A 36 -10.51 -8.36 -4.41
C HIS A 36 -10.48 -9.75 -5.04
N LEU A 37 -9.37 -10.11 -5.67
CA LEU A 37 -9.17 -11.45 -6.24
C LEU A 37 -8.60 -12.43 -5.22
N ASN A 38 -8.46 -12.00 -3.99
CA ASN A 38 -7.87 -12.79 -2.91
C ASN A 38 -6.41 -13.18 -3.17
N GLN A 39 -5.71 -12.39 -3.99
CA GLN A 39 -4.29 -12.54 -4.22
C GLN A 39 -3.56 -11.58 -3.28
N LEU A 40 -3.60 -11.90 -1.99
CA LEU A 40 -3.22 -10.96 -0.94
C LEU A 40 -1.73 -10.64 -0.90
N ASP A 41 -0.87 -11.60 -1.21
CA ASP A 41 0.57 -11.34 -1.26
C ASP A 41 0.91 -10.33 -2.36
N LYS A 42 0.29 -10.47 -3.52
CA LYS A 42 0.48 -9.53 -4.62
C LYS A 42 -0.07 -8.16 -4.27
N ALA A 43 -1.19 -8.11 -3.55
CA ALA A 43 -1.78 -6.84 -3.12
C ALA A 43 -0.83 -6.09 -2.20
N VAL A 44 -0.25 -6.77 -1.22
CA VAL A 44 0.72 -6.17 -0.30
C VAL A 44 1.91 -5.61 -1.07
N ASP A 45 2.46 -6.39 -1.99
CA ASP A 45 3.61 -5.95 -2.80
C ASP A 45 3.27 -4.73 -3.63
N SER A 46 2.08 -4.69 -4.23
CA SER A 46 1.64 -3.55 -5.05
C SER A 46 1.50 -2.29 -4.22
N PHE A 47 0.91 -2.37 -3.03
CA PHE A 47 0.78 -1.21 -2.17
C PHE A 47 2.13 -0.71 -1.68
N LYS A 48 3.06 -1.60 -1.35
CA LYS A 48 4.41 -1.21 -0.96
C LYS A 48 5.14 -0.52 -2.11
N LYS A 49 4.98 -1.05 -3.33
CA LYS A 49 5.57 -0.45 -4.52
C LYS A 49 4.97 0.94 -4.77
N ALA A 50 3.66 1.07 -4.66
CA ALA A 50 2.98 2.36 -4.83
C ALA A 50 3.50 3.38 -3.82
N ALA A 51 3.69 2.98 -2.57
CA ALA A 51 4.23 3.86 -1.54
C ALA A 51 5.66 4.30 -1.87
N SER A 52 6.49 3.38 -2.32
CA SER A 52 7.86 3.69 -2.71
C SER A 52 7.90 4.67 -3.88
N MET A 53 7.03 4.48 -4.86
CA MET A 53 6.92 5.40 -5.99
C MET A 53 6.46 6.79 -5.56
N ALA A 54 5.50 6.86 -4.65
CA ALA A 54 5.03 8.13 -4.10
C ALA A 54 6.14 8.85 -3.34
N ASP A 55 6.94 8.11 -2.58
CA ASP A 55 8.10 8.66 -1.88
C ASP A 55 9.10 9.30 -2.85
N LYS A 56 9.39 8.61 -3.96
CA LYS A 56 10.34 9.10 -4.95
C LYS A 56 9.85 10.36 -5.65
N GLN A 57 8.55 10.51 -5.81
CA GLN A 57 7.95 11.67 -6.45
C GLN A 57 7.79 12.84 -5.48
N SER A 58 8.04 12.62 -4.20
CA SER A 58 7.86 13.62 -3.17
C SER A 58 9.21 14.24 -2.79
N GLU A 59 9.52 15.39 -3.34
CA GLU A 59 10.77 16.07 -3.01
C GLU A 59 10.70 16.76 -1.65
N GLU A 60 9.52 17.20 -1.25
CA GLU A 60 9.34 17.95 -0.01
C GLU A 60 8.19 17.46 0.87
N GLY A 61 7.89 16.19 0.79
CA GLY A 61 6.86 15.58 1.61
C GLY A 61 5.44 15.74 1.10
N ALA A 62 5.27 16.23 -0.12
CA ALA A 62 3.94 16.47 -0.68
C ALA A 62 3.08 15.20 -0.76
N ASN A 63 3.71 14.05 -1.01
CA ASN A 63 2.99 12.78 -1.17
C ASN A 63 3.17 11.82 0.00
N LEU A 64 3.71 12.29 1.13
CA LEU A 64 3.93 11.42 2.29
C LEU A 64 2.63 10.83 2.84
N SER A 65 1.55 11.62 2.80
CA SER A 65 0.24 11.14 3.25
C SER A 65 -0.27 10.02 2.33
N LEU A 66 -0.02 10.12 1.03
CA LEU A 66 -0.40 9.09 0.07
C LEU A 66 0.41 7.81 0.32
N SER A 67 1.72 7.94 0.52
CA SER A 67 2.58 6.80 0.84
C SER A 67 2.12 6.10 2.11
N ALA A 68 1.82 6.87 3.16
CA ALA A 68 1.34 6.32 4.42
C ALA A 68 0.02 5.58 4.22
N THR A 69 -0.89 6.13 3.42
CA THR A 69 -2.17 5.51 3.13
C THR A 69 -1.98 4.14 2.46
N PHE A 70 -1.10 4.08 1.47
CA PHE A 70 -0.82 2.81 0.77
C PHE A 70 -0.22 1.78 1.72
N LEU A 71 0.70 2.19 2.59
CA LEU A 71 1.32 1.28 3.54
C LEU A 71 0.33 0.81 4.62
N ILE A 72 -0.60 1.66 5.03
CA ILE A 72 -1.67 1.25 5.95
C ILE A 72 -2.54 0.17 5.30
N LYS A 73 -2.89 0.33 4.04
CA LYS A 73 -3.65 -0.69 3.30
C LYS A 73 -2.89 -2.01 3.27
N ALA A 74 -1.58 -1.97 3.01
CA ALA A 74 -0.75 -3.17 3.03
C ALA A 74 -0.76 -3.82 4.42
N GLY A 75 -0.66 -3.02 5.47
CA GLY A 75 -0.71 -3.52 6.84
C GLY A 75 -2.03 -4.18 7.18
N GLU A 76 -3.14 -3.59 6.74
CA GLU A 76 -4.45 -4.18 6.98
C GLU A 76 -4.61 -5.53 6.29
N ILE A 77 -4.04 -5.67 5.08
CA ILE A 77 -4.05 -6.95 4.38
C ILE A 77 -3.21 -7.98 5.13
N LEU A 78 -2.04 -7.58 5.63
CA LEU A 78 -1.20 -8.46 6.44
C LEU A 78 -1.93 -8.95 7.70
N GLU A 79 -2.68 -8.06 8.34
CA GLU A 79 -3.51 -8.45 9.48
C GLU A 79 -4.56 -9.50 9.07
N SER A 80 -5.18 -9.31 7.91
CA SER A 80 -6.18 -10.26 7.41
C SER A 80 -5.58 -11.62 7.10
N GLN A 81 -4.28 -11.67 6.81
CA GLN A 81 -3.55 -12.91 6.60
C GLN A 81 -3.02 -13.52 7.90
N ASN A 82 -3.37 -12.94 9.03
CA ASN A 82 -2.86 -13.31 10.33
C ASN A 82 -1.35 -13.13 10.47
N LYS A 83 -0.79 -12.17 9.71
CA LYS A 83 0.62 -11.80 9.77
C LYS A 83 0.77 -10.54 10.61
N LYS A 84 0.34 -10.62 11.86
CA LYS A 84 0.29 -9.47 12.76
C LYS A 84 1.66 -8.87 13.04
N ASP A 85 2.69 -9.68 13.14
CA ASP A 85 4.04 -9.19 13.41
C ASP A 85 4.55 -8.32 12.25
N GLU A 86 4.32 -8.76 11.02
CA GLU A 86 4.69 -7.98 9.84
C GLU A 86 3.87 -6.68 9.75
N ALA A 87 2.57 -6.77 10.03
CA ALA A 87 1.70 -5.59 10.04
C ALA A 87 2.17 -4.59 11.10
N LEU A 88 2.46 -5.06 12.29
CA LEU A 88 2.93 -4.21 13.39
C LEU A 88 4.23 -3.50 13.01
N GLN A 89 5.17 -4.23 12.44
CA GLN A 89 6.44 -3.65 12.01
C GLN A 89 6.20 -2.55 10.97
N LEU A 90 5.31 -2.81 10.02
CA LEU A 90 4.98 -1.84 8.98
C LEU A 90 4.34 -0.58 9.57
N TYR A 91 3.41 -0.74 10.52
CA TYR A 91 2.78 0.40 11.16
C TYR A 91 3.79 1.22 11.98
N GLN A 92 4.72 0.57 12.65
CA GLN A 92 5.77 1.26 13.40
C GLN A 92 6.69 2.03 12.47
N ASP A 93 7.00 1.48 11.30
CA ASP A 93 7.80 2.18 10.30
C ASP A 93 7.06 3.41 9.77
N ILE A 94 5.75 3.30 9.57
CA ILE A 94 4.91 4.43 9.15
C ILE A 94 4.97 5.54 10.19
N LYS A 95 4.85 5.17 11.46
CA LYS A 95 4.88 6.14 12.57
C LYS A 95 6.19 6.92 12.59
N LYS A 96 7.30 6.25 12.33
CA LYS A 96 8.61 6.89 12.34
C LYS A 96 8.86 7.74 11.10
N LYS A 97 8.52 7.22 9.93
CA LYS A 97 8.86 7.86 8.66
C LYS A 97 7.92 8.98 8.27
N TYR A 98 6.64 8.83 8.57
CA TYR A 98 5.61 9.75 8.11
C TYR A 98 4.94 10.50 9.26
N VAL A 99 5.72 10.87 10.26
CA VAL A 99 5.22 11.44 11.52
C VAL A 99 4.30 12.65 11.32
N ASN A 100 4.53 13.45 10.27
CA ASN A 100 3.73 14.64 10.01
C ASN A 100 2.63 14.42 8.97
N ALA A 101 2.49 13.22 8.43
CA ALA A 101 1.48 12.94 7.41
C ALA A 101 0.11 12.79 8.07
N PRO A 102 -0.95 13.43 7.52
CA PRO A 102 -2.30 13.27 8.09
C PRO A 102 -2.75 11.82 8.21
N ALA A 103 -2.42 10.98 7.22
CA ALA A 103 -2.80 9.57 7.25
C ALA A 103 -2.12 8.82 8.40
N ALA A 104 -0.96 9.29 8.85
CA ALA A 104 -0.23 8.64 9.94
C ALA A 104 -0.70 9.09 11.31
N MET A 105 -1.57 10.08 11.42
CA MET A 105 -2.04 10.57 12.72
C MET A 105 -2.87 9.52 13.47
N GLU A 106 -3.46 8.56 12.76
CA GLU A 106 -4.24 7.50 13.38
C GLU A 106 -3.46 6.19 13.53
N ILE A 107 -2.15 6.22 13.26
CA ILE A 107 -1.37 4.99 13.20
C ILE A 107 -1.31 4.26 14.54
N ASP A 108 -1.38 4.96 15.65
CA ASP A 108 -1.37 4.33 16.97
C ASP A 108 -2.57 3.39 17.16
N LYS A 109 -3.70 3.74 16.58
CA LYS A 109 -4.89 2.91 16.60
C LYS A 109 -4.64 1.56 15.90
N TYR A 110 -3.96 1.60 14.77
CA TYR A 110 -3.60 0.38 14.03
C TYR A 110 -2.57 -0.45 14.79
N ILE A 111 -1.59 0.22 15.38
CA ILE A 111 -0.56 -0.44 16.19
C ILE A 111 -1.21 -1.16 17.36
N GLU A 112 -2.09 -0.47 18.08
CA GLU A 112 -2.79 -1.07 19.22
C GLU A 112 -3.59 -2.30 18.81
N ARG A 113 -4.31 -2.21 17.68
CA ARG A 113 -5.10 -3.32 17.16
C ARG A 113 -4.20 -4.52 16.83
N ALA A 114 -3.06 -4.27 16.21
CA ALA A 114 -2.14 -5.33 15.78
C ALA A 114 -1.39 -5.98 16.94
N THR A 115 -1.31 -5.31 18.10
CA THR A 115 -0.64 -5.88 19.28
C THR A 115 -1.55 -6.79 20.09
N LYS A 116 -2.83 -6.82 19.82
CA LYS A 116 -3.77 -7.71 20.49
C LYS A 116 -3.84 -9.07 19.77
#